data_4b58a9498dd9c9351b3a745ee9230a98
#
_entry.id   4b58a9498dd9c9351b3a745ee9230a98
#
_cell.length_a   1.000
_cell.length_b   1.000
_cell.length_c   1.000
_cell.angle_alpha   90.00
_cell.angle_beta   90.00
_cell.angle_gamma   90.00
#
_symmetry.space_group_name_H-M   'P 1'
#
loop_
_entity.id
_entity.type
_entity.pdbx_description
1 polymer ?
#
loop_
_entity_poly.entity_id
_entity_poly.type
_entity_poly.pdbx_seq_one_letter_code
_entity_poly.pdbx_strand_id
1 'polypeptide(L)'
;MSNGEFEGESKDGHSGDGVCPLARSRGAALEEGRRAASVREILFVELLGGLGDVLISLQTIQALARSYPKARLTVLTFPPGGELLEGDPLVQEVVQVPKPDLACPHRAREAVEELLARGGWDLVVSDTSYDGIDPLIRDCGAPHTVTNLWRSPPPDERVGERFLRILLADGLVCSEAISPPRLYLTPEERSAAVKRLADLRRPLAFLLPDAGMEVKRWPEERWGDLGRALEDRDGADVVVPVGSDPEQASRVARFVGDRARVWPRGSLRELAAALSCADIAVGADTGPLRIAATLGVPTVMLFGPAWHGRYGQPPPHGNLQGHPECPQRVVSDFTRQPCWYSGTCTLEDRSWRTCLEDISVEDVLATAAVFLDDRSKEEVVVREASIHGGAG
;
A
#
# COMPACT_ATOMS: atom_id res chain seq x y z
N MET A 1 -54.79 28.09 7.42
CA MET A 1 -54.81 28.78 8.74
C MET A 1 -53.44 28.54 9.28
N SER A 2 -52.72 29.44 9.28
CA SER A 2 -52.07 30.67 9.66
C SER A 2 -50.61 30.38 9.89
N ASN A 3 -49.79 30.86 9.08
CA ASN A 3 -48.82 31.99 9.12
C ASN A 3 -48.07 32.16 10.44
N GLY A 4 -46.77 32.27 10.36
CA GLY A 4 -45.86 32.73 11.38
C GLY A 4 -44.45 32.95 10.82
N GLU A 5 -44.28 34.08 10.09
CA GLU A 5 -42.99 34.67 9.75
C GLU A 5 -42.32 35.22 11.01
N PHE A 6 -40.98 35.06 11.08
CA PHE A 6 -40.15 35.96 11.90
C PHE A 6 -38.84 36.26 11.14
N GLU A 7 -38.79 37.46 10.61
CA GLU A 7 -37.56 38.16 10.21
C GLU A 7 -36.84 38.66 11.47
N GLY A 8 -35.52 38.64 11.42
CA GLY A 8 -34.67 39.25 12.44
C GLY A 8 -33.24 39.42 11.94
N GLU A 9 -32.99 40.55 11.25
CA GLU A 9 -31.64 41.05 10.99
C GLU A 9 -30.91 41.38 12.28
N SER A 10 -29.64 40.99 12.43
CA SER A 10 -28.69 41.77 13.22
C SER A 10 -27.31 41.70 12.58
N LYS A 11 -26.89 42.88 12.14
CA LYS A 11 -25.51 43.24 11.79
C LYS A 11 -24.73 43.32 13.09
N ASP A 12 -23.57 42.61 13.13
CA ASP A 12 -22.48 43.06 14.01
C ASP A 12 -21.11 42.70 13.43
N GLY A 13 -20.22 43.64 13.60
CA GLY A 13 -19.02 43.98 12.93
C GLY A 13 -17.88 42.92 13.07
N HIS A 14 -17.21 42.73 11.97
CA HIS A 14 -15.90 42.07 11.90
C HIS A 14 -14.82 43.10 12.23
N SER A 15 -14.23 42.97 13.42
CA SER A 15 -12.89 43.47 13.71
C SER A 15 -11.89 42.41 13.25
N GLY A 16 -11.24 42.67 12.11
CA GLY A 16 -10.21 41.79 11.58
C GLY A 16 -8.91 41.97 12.34
N ASP A 17 -8.54 40.97 13.16
CA ASP A 17 -7.18 40.78 13.62
C ASP A 17 -6.37 40.08 12.52
N GLY A 18 -5.73 40.93 11.69
CA GLY A 18 -4.79 40.51 10.66
C GLY A 18 -3.50 39.99 11.26
N VAL A 19 -3.45 38.72 11.69
CA VAL A 19 -2.20 38.03 12.03
C VAL A 19 -1.50 37.64 10.73
N CYS A 20 -0.31 38.22 10.52
CA CYS A 20 0.53 37.95 9.37
C CYS A 20 0.76 36.43 9.17
N PRO A 21 0.52 35.84 7.98
CA PRO A 21 0.70 34.42 7.70
C PRO A 21 2.13 33.90 8.01
N LEU A 22 3.14 34.77 7.90
CA LEU A 22 4.55 34.46 8.21
C LEU A 22 4.84 34.27 9.71
N ALA A 23 4.03 34.89 10.60
CA ALA A 23 4.20 34.73 12.04
C ALA A 23 3.64 33.42 12.55
N ARG A 24 2.56 32.91 11.92
CA ARG A 24 2.01 31.58 12.22
C ARG A 24 2.95 30.44 11.81
N SER A 25 3.64 30.59 10.66
CA SER A 25 4.61 29.58 10.20
C SER A 25 5.85 29.45 11.09
N ARG A 26 6.34 30.56 11.65
CA ARG A 26 7.50 30.53 12.56
C ARG A 26 7.20 29.93 13.94
N GLY A 27 6.02 30.22 14.49
CA GLY A 27 5.59 29.61 15.78
C GLY A 27 5.39 28.10 15.64
N ALA A 28 4.71 27.66 14.61
CA ALA A 28 4.51 26.25 14.31
C ALA A 28 5.84 25.49 14.10
N ALA A 29 6.75 26.05 13.31
CA ALA A 29 8.08 25.46 13.07
C ALA A 29 8.94 25.38 14.34
N LEU A 30 8.83 26.34 15.27
CA LEU A 30 9.54 26.30 16.55
C LEU A 30 8.94 25.26 17.51
N GLU A 31 7.64 25.08 17.53
CA GLU A 31 6.98 24.04 18.31
C GLU A 31 7.27 22.65 17.74
N GLU A 32 7.22 22.49 16.44
CA GLU A 32 7.60 21.27 15.72
C GLU A 32 9.05 20.89 15.99
N GLY A 33 9.97 21.85 15.92
CA GLY A 33 11.39 21.65 16.25
C GLY A 33 11.63 21.27 17.72
N ARG A 34 10.87 21.82 18.67
CA ARG A 34 10.92 21.44 20.09
C ARG A 34 10.37 20.03 20.31
N ARG A 35 9.26 19.69 19.68
CA ARG A 35 8.64 18.36 19.75
C ARG A 35 9.59 17.30 19.15
N ALA A 36 10.13 17.56 17.98
CA ALA A 36 11.11 16.67 17.35
C ALA A 36 12.37 16.47 18.22
N ALA A 37 12.77 17.45 19.03
CA ALA A 37 13.88 17.33 19.95
C ALA A 37 13.59 16.51 21.20
N SER A 38 12.33 16.30 21.58
CA SER A 38 11.93 15.58 22.82
C SER A 38 11.59 14.11 22.59
N VAL A 39 11.10 13.72 21.40
CA VAL A 39 10.71 12.33 21.10
C VAL A 39 11.98 11.46 20.88
N ARG A 40 12.04 10.35 21.60
CA ARG A 40 13.14 9.35 21.53
C ARG A 40 12.64 7.95 21.25
N GLU A 41 11.47 7.57 21.73
CA GLU A 41 10.91 6.23 21.57
C GLU A 41 9.53 6.33 20.91
N ILE A 42 9.40 5.73 19.73
CA ILE A 42 8.16 5.69 18.96
C ILE A 42 7.71 4.25 18.80
N LEU A 43 6.45 3.99 19.09
CA LEU A 43 5.78 2.73 18.79
C LEU A 43 4.74 2.96 17.69
N PHE A 44 4.85 2.24 16.59
CA PHE A 44 3.81 2.15 15.57
C PHE A 44 3.14 0.78 15.65
N VAL A 45 1.82 0.77 15.86
CA VAL A 45 1.00 -0.45 15.97
C VAL A 45 0.18 -0.60 14.69
N GLU A 46 0.54 -1.60 13.85
CA GLU A 46 -0.17 -2.02 12.66
C GLU A 46 -0.62 -3.48 12.83
N LEU A 47 -1.85 -3.69 13.24
CA LEU A 47 -2.43 -5.01 13.47
C LEU A 47 -3.77 -5.18 12.73
N LEU A 48 -3.93 -4.54 11.57
CA LEU A 48 -5.12 -4.71 10.71
C LEU A 48 -5.10 -6.05 9.98
N GLY A 49 -3.93 -6.57 9.70
CA GLY A 49 -3.87 -7.99 9.46
C GLY A 49 -3.30 -8.47 8.15
N GLY A 50 -2.83 -7.65 7.27
CA GLY A 50 -2.33 -8.11 6.00
C GLY A 50 -0.97 -7.55 5.59
N LEU A 51 -0.28 -8.27 4.72
CA LEU A 51 0.89 -7.76 4.02
C LEU A 51 0.59 -6.41 3.35
N GLY A 52 -0.63 -6.25 2.81
CA GLY A 52 -1.07 -5.01 2.18
C GLY A 52 -1.16 -3.84 3.14
N ASP A 53 -1.56 -4.08 4.39
CA ASP A 53 -1.77 -3.03 5.39
C ASP A 53 -0.43 -2.44 5.86
N VAL A 54 0.59 -3.27 6.07
CA VAL A 54 1.96 -2.82 6.34
C VAL A 54 2.47 -1.91 5.21
N LEU A 55 2.25 -2.29 3.95
CA LEU A 55 2.71 -1.50 2.79
C LEU A 55 1.91 -0.20 2.61
N ILE A 56 0.63 -0.18 2.98
CA ILE A 56 -0.19 1.04 3.04
C ILE A 56 0.36 1.99 4.11
N SER A 57 0.72 1.46 5.27
CA SER A 57 1.25 2.22 6.41
C SER A 57 2.72 2.62 6.25
N LEU A 58 3.46 2.00 5.32
CA LEU A 58 4.92 2.16 5.20
C LEU A 58 5.35 3.61 4.99
N GLN A 59 4.64 4.37 4.16
CA GLN A 59 4.94 5.78 3.95
C GLN A 59 4.82 6.58 5.25
N THR A 60 3.80 6.28 6.05
CA THR A 60 3.56 6.89 7.37
C THR A 60 4.64 6.51 8.38
N ILE A 61 5.00 5.23 8.45
CA ILE A 61 6.08 4.70 9.29
C ILE A 61 7.39 5.44 8.99
N GLN A 62 7.75 5.52 7.71
CA GLN A 62 8.99 6.18 7.28
C GLN A 62 8.94 7.70 7.45
N ALA A 63 7.79 8.35 7.27
CA ALA A 63 7.63 9.77 7.53
C ALA A 63 7.78 10.12 9.01
N LEU A 64 7.25 9.29 9.91
CA LEU A 64 7.48 9.42 11.35
C LEU A 64 8.97 9.33 11.68
N ALA A 65 9.66 8.30 11.22
CA ALA A 65 11.08 8.13 11.48
C ALA A 65 11.93 9.33 10.98
N ARG A 66 11.60 9.87 9.80
CA ARG A 66 12.28 11.06 9.26
C ARG A 66 11.95 12.35 10.02
N SER A 67 10.71 12.46 10.55
CA SER A 67 10.33 13.60 11.39
C SER A 67 11.03 13.61 12.74
N TYR A 68 11.47 12.44 13.22
CA TYR A 68 12.15 12.26 14.49
C TYR A 68 13.49 11.51 14.32
N PRO A 69 14.50 12.09 13.67
CA PRO A 69 15.73 11.38 13.26
C PRO A 69 16.60 10.89 14.43
N LYS A 70 16.28 11.28 15.66
CA LYS A 70 16.97 10.83 16.89
C LYS A 70 16.15 9.83 17.69
N ALA A 71 14.93 9.51 17.23
CA ALA A 71 14.07 8.54 17.89
C ALA A 71 14.37 7.12 17.39
N ARG A 72 14.12 6.15 18.25
CA ARG A 72 14.01 4.73 17.88
C ARG A 72 12.58 4.44 17.52
N LEU A 73 12.37 3.87 16.34
CA LEU A 73 11.05 3.45 15.89
C LEU A 73 10.92 1.93 16.00
N THR A 74 9.97 1.49 16.82
CA THR A 74 9.53 0.11 16.92
C THR A 74 8.22 -0.05 16.17
N VAL A 75 8.10 -1.07 15.33
CA VAL A 75 6.86 -1.42 14.63
C VAL A 75 6.35 -2.76 15.14
N LEU A 76 5.12 -2.79 15.63
CA LEU A 76 4.39 -4.01 15.97
C LEU A 76 3.45 -4.37 14.82
N THR A 77 3.60 -5.59 14.26
CA THR A 77 2.77 -6.04 13.15
C THR A 77 2.58 -7.56 13.16
N PHE A 78 1.75 -8.06 12.24
CA PHE A 78 1.59 -9.49 12.00
C PHE A 78 2.58 -10.02 10.95
N PRO A 79 3.06 -11.28 11.10
CA PRO A 79 3.77 -11.94 10.02
C PRO A 79 2.82 -12.17 8.81
N PRO A 80 3.35 -12.21 7.57
CA PRO A 80 4.75 -12.02 7.21
C PRO A 80 5.11 -10.56 6.89
N GLY A 81 4.23 -9.59 7.15
CA GLY A 81 4.43 -8.18 6.79
C GLY A 81 5.72 -7.58 7.37
N GLY A 82 6.06 -7.97 8.59
CA GLY A 82 7.27 -7.49 9.27
C GLY A 82 8.58 -7.83 8.55
N GLU A 83 8.63 -8.95 7.80
CA GLU A 83 9.82 -9.32 7.00
C GLU A 83 10.23 -8.20 6.03
N LEU A 84 9.27 -7.42 5.52
CA LEU A 84 9.55 -6.33 4.58
C LEU A 84 10.17 -5.10 5.23
N LEU A 85 10.03 -4.96 6.56
CA LEU A 85 10.62 -3.88 7.33
C LEU A 85 12.05 -4.21 7.82
N GLU A 86 12.44 -5.48 7.71
CA GLU A 86 13.78 -5.92 8.05
C GLU A 86 14.80 -5.26 7.13
N GLY A 87 15.83 -4.66 7.73
CA GLY A 87 16.85 -3.91 6.99
C GLY A 87 16.43 -2.50 6.54
N ASP A 88 15.24 -2.01 6.90
CA ASP A 88 14.89 -0.61 6.74
C ASP A 88 15.68 0.24 7.76
N PRO A 89 16.58 1.14 7.31
CA PRO A 89 17.42 1.93 8.21
C PRO A 89 16.61 2.89 9.10
N LEU A 90 15.33 3.10 8.78
CA LEU A 90 14.40 3.96 9.52
C LEU A 90 13.65 3.22 10.63
N VAL A 91 13.68 1.87 10.64
CA VAL A 91 13.00 1.02 11.63
C VAL A 91 14.06 0.30 12.47
N GLN A 92 14.11 0.56 13.77
CA GLN A 92 15.11 -0.03 14.65
C GLN A 92 14.69 -1.35 15.24
N GLU A 93 13.37 -1.58 15.40
CA GLU A 93 12.85 -2.84 15.91
C GLU A 93 11.54 -3.20 15.19
N VAL A 94 11.42 -4.45 14.78
CA VAL A 94 10.19 -5.04 14.25
C VAL A 94 9.75 -6.16 15.18
N VAL A 95 8.60 -5.98 15.81
CA VAL A 95 7.99 -7.00 16.67
C VAL A 95 6.86 -7.66 15.89
N GLN A 96 6.95 -8.95 15.69
CA GLN A 96 5.89 -9.70 15.00
C GLN A 96 5.14 -10.60 15.99
N VAL A 97 3.82 -10.50 15.99
CA VAL A 97 2.93 -11.33 16.80
C VAL A 97 2.01 -12.13 15.87
N PRO A 98 1.80 -13.43 16.11
CA PRO A 98 0.84 -14.20 15.32
C PRO A 98 -0.55 -13.59 15.38
N LYS A 99 -1.32 -13.71 14.29
CA LYS A 99 -2.71 -13.24 14.27
C LYS A 99 -3.54 -13.91 15.36
N PRO A 100 -4.54 -13.19 15.92
CA PRO A 100 -5.52 -13.80 16.80
C PRO A 100 -6.19 -15.02 16.13
N ASP A 101 -6.45 -16.05 16.91
CA ASP A 101 -7.16 -17.25 16.52
C ASP A 101 -8.17 -17.66 17.62
N LEU A 102 -8.91 -18.73 17.41
CA LEU A 102 -9.90 -19.21 18.39
C LEU A 102 -9.29 -19.60 19.73
N ALA A 103 -8.02 -20.01 19.76
CA ALA A 103 -7.32 -20.38 21.00
C ALA A 103 -6.79 -19.16 21.73
N CYS A 104 -6.40 -18.10 21.01
CA CYS A 104 -5.83 -16.88 21.55
C CYS A 104 -6.47 -15.65 20.88
N PRO A 105 -7.75 -15.36 21.16
CA PRO A 105 -8.50 -14.28 20.49
C PRO A 105 -8.00 -12.88 20.83
N HIS A 106 -7.34 -12.70 21.98
CA HIS A 106 -6.83 -11.42 22.47
C HIS A 106 -5.31 -11.23 22.27
N ARG A 107 -4.67 -12.10 21.50
CA ARG A 107 -3.20 -12.08 21.29
C ARG A 107 -2.67 -10.74 20.79
N ALA A 108 -3.41 -10.06 19.92
CA ALA A 108 -3.04 -8.75 19.41
C ALA A 108 -3.02 -7.70 20.54
N ARG A 109 -4.04 -7.70 21.36
CA ARG A 109 -4.14 -6.82 22.53
C ARG A 109 -3.04 -7.10 23.55
N GLU A 110 -2.82 -8.39 23.89
CA GLU A 110 -1.78 -8.82 24.83
C GLU A 110 -0.38 -8.35 24.38
N ALA A 111 -0.09 -8.43 23.08
CA ALA A 111 1.18 -7.94 22.55
C ALA A 111 1.33 -6.41 22.66
N VAL A 112 0.25 -5.67 22.48
CA VAL A 112 0.25 -4.21 22.71
C VAL A 112 0.46 -3.91 24.20
N GLU A 113 -0.23 -4.60 25.10
CA GLU A 113 -0.07 -4.47 26.56
C GLU A 113 1.38 -4.72 26.97
N GLU A 114 2.00 -5.80 26.48
CA GLU A 114 3.39 -6.15 26.74
C GLU A 114 4.38 -5.05 26.29
N LEU A 115 4.19 -4.53 25.07
CA LEU A 115 5.04 -3.45 24.55
C LEU A 115 4.86 -2.15 25.33
N LEU A 116 3.62 -1.78 25.64
CA LEU A 116 3.35 -0.58 26.44
C LEU A 116 3.92 -0.69 27.84
N ALA A 117 3.93 -1.89 28.45
CA ALA A 117 4.51 -2.16 29.75
C ALA A 117 6.05 -2.00 29.80
N ARG A 118 6.76 -2.01 28.66
CA ARG A 118 8.19 -1.66 28.60
C ARG A 118 8.42 -0.22 29.06
N GLY A 119 7.41 0.66 28.84
CA GLY A 119 7.45 2.07 29.23
C GLY A 119 8.41 2.92 28.39
N GLY A 120 8.44 4.22 28.68
CA GLY A 120 9.37 5.14 28.03
C GLY A 120 8.96 5.58 26.62
N TRP A 121 7.77 5.24 26.16
CA TRP A 121 7.24 5.68 24.87
C TRP A 121 6.90 7.18 24.90
N ASP A 122 7.44 7.94 23.97
CA ASP A 122 7.13 9.36 23.78
C ASP A 122 5.98 9.58 22.80
N LEU A 123 5.87 8.68 21.80
CA LEU A 123 4.83 8.72 20.77
C LEU A 123 4.36 7.31 20.46
N VAL A 124 3.05 7.09 20.56
CA VAL A 124 2.41 5.82 20.14
C VAL A 124 1.38 6.12 19.07
N VAL A 125 1.55 5.50 17.89
CA VAL A 125 0.67 5.67 16.73
C VAL A 125 0.08 4.31 16.36
N SER A 126 -1.25 4.25 16.17
CA SER A 126 -1.93 3.02 15.79
C SER A 126 -2.95 3.25 14.70
N ASP A 127 -2.99 2.35 13.72
CA ASP A 127 -4.10 2.21 12.77
C ASP A 127 -5.15 1.21 13.26
N THR A 128 -4.91 0.55 14.39
CA THR A 128 -5.70 -0.54 14.94
C THR A 128 -6.53 -0.08 16.14
N SER A 129 -7.83 -0.40 16.16
CA SER A 129 -8.77 0.04 17.21
C SER A 129 -9.64 -1.06 17.82
N TYR A 130 -9.58 -2.30 17.29
CA TYR A 130 -10.39 -3.41 17.81
C TYR A 130 -9.84 -3.96 19.13
N ASP A 131 -10.61 -4.83 19.79
CA ASP A 131 -10.25 -5.59 21.01
C ASP A 131 -9.77 -4.71 22.19
N GLY A 132 -10.23 -3.46 22.26
CA GLY A 132 -9.82 -2.55 23.33
C GLY A 132 -8.39 -2.01 23.23
N ILE A 133 -7.72 -2.15 22.08
CA ILE A 133 -6.38 -1.61 21.82
C ILE A 133 -6.38 -0.07 21.86
N ASP A 134 -7.43 0.57 21.33
CA ASP A 134 -7.56 2.02 21.34
C ASP A 134 -7.50 2.63 22.77
N PRO A 135 -8.33 2.24 23.73
CA PRO A 135 -8.22 2.75 25.10
C PRO A 135 -6.88 2.40 25.76
N LEU A 136 -6.32 1.21 25.52
CA LEU A 136 -5.01 0.84 26.05
C LEU A 136 -3.91 1.83 25.65
N ILE A 137 -3.84 2.18 24.36
CA ILE A 137 -2.85 3.12 23.85
C ILE A 137 -3.11 4.51 24.39
N ARG A 138 -4.38 4.95 24.45
CA ARG A 138 -4.75 6.27 24.92
C ARG A 138 -4.35 6.48 26.39
N ASP A 139 -4.47 5.44 27.19
CA ASP A 139 -4.25 5.48 28.64
C ASP A 139 -2.83 5.03 29.05
N CYS A 140 -1.93 4.76 28.07
CA CYS A 140 -0.58 4.23 28.34
C CYS A 140 0.39 5.22 29.00
N GLY A 141 0.02 6.50 29.10
CA GLY A 141 0.84 7.55 29.70
C GLY A 141 1.90 8.15 28.77
N ALA A 142 1.96 7.76 27.50
CA ALA A 142 2.81 8.41 26.52
C ALA A 142 2.38 9.88 26.29
N PRO A 143 3.31 10.83 26.17
CA PRO A 143 3.00 12.24 25.91
C PRO A 143 2.15 12.48 24.66
N HIS A 144 2.31 11.62 23.64
CA HIS A 144 1.56 11.71 22.39
C HIS A 144 1.00 10.35 22.00
N THR A 145 -0.31 10.30 21.71
CA THR A 145 -0.98 9.08 21.23
C THR A 145 -1.89 9.38 20.05
N VAL A 146 -1.87 8.51 19.04
CA VAL A 146 -2.83 8.46 17.94
C VAL A 146 -3.36 7.05 17.86
N THR A 147 -4.61 6.84 18.23
CA THR A 147 -5.14 5.50 18.50
C THR A 147 -5.87 4.88 17.32
N ASN A 148 -6.35 5.68 16.38
CA ASN A 148 -7.07 5.19 15.21
C ASN A 148 -6.92 6.14 14.02
N LEU A 149 -6.11 5.75 13.07
CA LEU A 149 -5.95 6.48 11.81
C LEU A 149 -7.17 6.34 10.88
N TRP A 150 -8.03 5.36 11.12
CA TRP A 150 -9.29 5.14 10.39
C TRP A 150 -10.42 6.07 10.84
N ARG A 151 -10.14 7.34 11.07
CA ARG A 151 -11.17 8.36 11.36
C ARG A 151 -12.01 8.59 10.11
N SER A 152 -13.27 9.02 10.24
CA SER A 152 -14.26 9.19 9.16
C SER A 152 -13.68 9.58 7.80
N PRO A 153 -13.68 8.69 6.81
CA PRO A 153 -12.97 8.91 5.56
C PRO A 153 -13.80 9.65 4.53
N PRO A 154 -13.19 10.56 3.77
CA PRO A 154 -13.69 10.92 2.44
C PRO A 154 -13.68 9.70 1.53
N PRO A 155 -14.63 9.59 0.57
CA PRO A 155 -14.75 8.41 -0.28
C PRO A 155 -13.54 8.16 -1.20
N ASP A 156 -12.85 9.21 -1.64
CA ASP A 156 -11.78 9.15 -2.65
C ASP A 156 -10.39 9.47 -2.10
N GLU A 157 -10.23 9.41 -0.78
CA GLU A 157 -8.91 9.59 -0.17
C GLU A 157 -8.24 8.23 0.05
N ARG A 158 -7.02 8.04 -0.48
CA ARG A 158 -6.24 6.82 -0.25
C ARG A 158 -5.88 6.69 1.22
N VAL A 159 -5.91 5.45 1.71
CA VAL A 159 -5.69 5.16 3.14
C VAL A 159 -4.34 5.68 3.63
N GLY A 160 -3.25 5.42 2.89
CA GLY A 160 -1.91 5.88 3.27
C GLY A 160 -1.78 7.40 3.28
N GLU A 161 -2.36 8.10 2.29
CA GLU A 161 -2.39 9.57 2.22
C GLU A 161 -3.18 10.16 3.39
N ARG A 162 -4.29 9.51 3.74
CA ARG A 162 -5.10 9.89 4.88
C ARG A 162 -4.35 9.78 6.20
N PHE A 163 -3.60 8.70 6.42
CA PHE A 163 -2.78 8.54 7.62
C PHE A 163 -1.80 9.71 7.76
N LEU A 164 -1.12 10.05 6.68
CA LEU A 164 -0.21 11.19 6.63
C LEU A 164 -0.93 12.51 6.90
N ARG A 165 -2.09 12.74 6.28
CA ARG A 165 -2.86 13.96 6.47
C ARG A 165 -3.31 14.13 7.95
N ILE A 166 -3.72 13.04 8.59
CA ILE A 166 -4.08 13.08 10.02
C ILE A 166 -2.88 13.47 10.87
N LEU A 167 -1.74 12.81 10.67
CA LEU A 167 -0.51 13.08 11.43
C LEU A 167 0.07 14.48 11.16
N LEU A 168 -0.04 14.97 9.93
CA LEU A 168 0.32 16.36 9.59
C LEU A 168 -0.57 17.35 10.33
N ALA A 169 -1.90 17.12 10.32
CA ALA A 169 -2.86 17.99 11.01
C ALA A 169 -2.65 18.00 12.52
N ASP A 170 -2.25 16.87 13.10
CA ASP A 170 -1.92 16.74 14.53
C ASP A 170 -0.47 17.26 14.84
N GLY A 171 0.28 17.71 13.83
CA GLY A 171 1.67 18.23 13.97
C GLY A 171 2.66 17.17 14.41
N LEU A 172 2.42 15.89 14.08
CA LEU A 172 3.25 14.73 14.44
C LEU A 172 4.17 14.28 13.32
N VAL A 173 3.96 14.76 12.10
CA VAL A 173 4.83 14.55 10.95
C VAL A 173 5.06 15.89 10.26
N CYS A 174 6.28 16.17 9.83
CA CYS A 174 6.59 17.35 9.03
C CYS A 174 6.45 17.06 7.52
N SER A 175 6.05 18.04 6.74
CA SER A 175 5.83 17.89 5.29
C SER A 175 7.08 17.45 4.54
N GLU A 176 8.27 17.93 4.97
CA GLU A 176 9.56 17.62 4.39
C GLU A 176 10.01 16.18 4.62
N ALA A 177 9.44 15.51 5.63
CA ALA A 177 9.67 14.10 5.91
C ALA A 177 8.89 13.15 4.99
N ILE A 178 7.87 13.68 4.29
CA ILE A 178 7.02 12.88 3.41
C ILE A 178 7.74 12.65 2.07
N SER A 179 7.95 11.40 1.74
CA SER A 179 8.47 10.95 0.44
C SER A 179 7.81 9.62 0.06
N PRO A 180 7.86 9.20 -1.19
CA PRO A 180 7.36 7.89 -1.58
C PRO A 180 7.94 6.77 -0.68
N PRO A 181 7.14 5.77 -0.32
CA PRO A 181 7.61 4.65 0.50
C PRO A 181 8.69 3.87 -0.24
N ARG A 182 9.62 3.26 0.51
CA ARG A 182 10.71 2.47 -0.06
C ARG A 182 10.85 1.14 0.68
N LEU A 183 11.04 0.06 -0.07
CA LEU A 183 11.52 -1.20 0.46
C LEU A 183 13.04 -1.28 0.29
N TYR A 184 13.73 -1.64 1.35
CA TYR A 184 15.18 -1.77 1.36
C TYR A 184 15.56 -3.24 1.16
N LEU A 185 16.13 -3.52 0.00
CA LEU A 185 16.69 -4.83 -0.34
C LEU A 185 18.21 -4.77 -0.24
N THR A 186 18.82 -5.83 0.29
CA THR A 186 20.27 -5.91 0.34
C THR A 186 20.87 -6.10 -1.06
N PRO A 187 22.16 -5.76 -1.27
CA PRO A 187 22.83 -6.05 -2.53
C PRO A 187 22.84 -7.54 -2.89
N GLU A 188 22.92 -8.41 -1.89
CA GLU A 188 22.93 -9.86 -2.05
C GLU A 188 21.57 -10.38 -2.55
N GLU A 189 20.46 -9.89 -1.96
CA GLU A 189 19.10 -10.21 -2.40
C GLU A 189 18.88 -9.79 -3.86
N ARG A 190 19.27 -8.56 -4.21
CA ARG A 190 19.17 -8.07 -5.60
C ARG A 190 20.01 -8.88 -6.56
N SER A 191 21.27 -9.17 -6.20
CA SER A 191 22.19 -9.94 -7.03
C SER A 191 21.68 -11.35 -7.27
N ALA A 192 21.12 -12.00 -6.24
CA ALA A 192 20.54 -13.33 -6.35
C ALA A 192 19.35 -13.36 -7.32
N ALA A 193 18.45 -12.37 -7.24
CA ALA A 193 17.30 -12.25 -8.15
C ALA A 193 17.75 -12.00 -9.59
N VAL A 194 18.65 -11.03 -9.81
CA VAL A 194 19.21 -10.73 -11.14
C VAL A 194 19.84 -11.98 -11.76
N LYS A 195 20.64 -12.73 -11.00
CA LYS A 195 21.27 -13.96 -11.50
C LYS A 195 20.25 -15.01 -11.91
N ARG A 196 19.14 -15.16 -11.16
CA ARG A 196 18.10 -16.16 -11.46
C ARG A 196 17.23 -15.80 -12.66
N LEU A 197 17.20 -14.51 -13.03
CA LEU A 197 16.41 -13.97 -14.14
C LEU A 197 17.26 -13.56 -15.35
N ALA A 198 18.58 -13.80 -15.30
CA ALA A 198 19.55 -13.30 -16.26
C ALA A 198 19.37 -13.83 -17.70
N ASP A 199 18.72 -14.98 -17.87
CA ASP A 199 18.44 -15.62 -19.15
C ASP A 199 17.10 -15.16 -19.75
N LEU A 200 16.30 -14.37 -19.02
CA LEU A 200 15.05 -13.80 -19.50
C LEU A 200 15.28 -12.50 -20.24
N ARG A 201 14.48 -12.29 -21.28
CA ARG A 201 14.51 -11.08 -22.11
C ARG A 201 13.69 -9.97 -21.46
N ARG A 202 13.99 -8.76 -21.86
CA ARG A 202 13.20 -7.58 -21.49
C ARG A 202 12.30 -7.15 -22.67
N PRO A 203 11.15 -6.54 -22.37
CA PRO A 203 10.65 -6.25 -21.01
C PRO A 203 10.30 -7.53 -20.25
N LEU A 204 10.44 -7.48 -18.92
CA LEU A 204 10.12 -8.58 -18.01
C LEU A 204 8.82 -8.27 -17.28
N ALA A 205 7.76 -9.02 -17.57
CA ALA A 205 6.45 -8.84 -16.99
C ALA A 205 6.18 -9.86 -15.86
N PHE A 206 5.82 -9.38 -14.67
CA PHE A 206 5.35 -10.24 -13.59
C PHE A 206 3.83 -10.27 -13.55
N LEU A 207 3.24 -11.45 -13.68
CA LEU A 207 1.81 -11.70 -13.50
C LEU A 207 1.55 -12.33 -12.15
N LEU A 208 0.71 -11.69 -11.33
CA LEU A 208 0.42 -12.07 -9.95
C LEU A 208 -1.05 -12.53 -9.84
N PRO A 209 -1.38 -13.75 -10.30
CA PRO A 209 -2.76 -14.24 -10.41
C PRO A 209 -3.36 -14.60 -9.05
N ASP A 210 -2.54 -14.83 -8.01
CA ASP A 210 -3.00 -15.29 -6.71
C ASP A 210 -3.69 -14.17 -5.93
N ALA A 211 -4.80 -14.54 -5.30
CA ALA A 211 -5.50 -13.70 -4.33
C ALA A 211 -6.09 -14.58 -3.22
N GLY A 212 -5.97 -14.12 -1.98
CA GLY A 212 -6.44 -14.84 -0.79
C GLY A 212 -7.96 -15.04 -0.74
N MET A 213 -8.73 -14.36 -1.61
CA MET A 213 -10.19 -14.44 -1.65
C MET A 213 -10.65 -14.67 -3.09
N GLU A 214 -11.63 -15.57 -3.26
CA GLU A 214 -12.19 -15.87 -4.59
C GLU A 214 -12.71 -14.62 -5.31
N VAL A 215 -13.39 -13.74 -4.59
CA VAL A 215 -13.95 -12.50 -5.13
C VAL A 215 -12.91 -11.52 -5.67
N LYS A 216 -11.62 -11.75 -5.39
CA LYS A 216 -10.48 -10.99 -5.91
C LYS A 216 -9.72 -11.71 -7.02
N ARG A 217 -10.19 -12.87 -7.49
CA ARG A 217 -9.50 -13.64 -8.53
C ARG A 217 -10.00 -13.28 -9.92
N TRP A 218 -9.09 -12.89 -10.76
CA TRP A 218 -9.34 -12.75 -12.20
C TRP A 218 -9.27 -14.13 -12.85
N PRO A 219 -10.07 -14.45 -13.90
CA PRO A 219 -10.06 -15.76 -14.54
C PRO A 219 -8.64 -16.18 -15.01
N GLU A 220 -8.29 -17.45 -14.78
CA GLU A 220 -6.93 -17.97 -15.09
C GLU A 220 -6.62 -17.88 -16.59
N GLU A 221 -7.60 -18.11 -17.44
CA GLU A 221 -7.48 -18.01 -18.90
C GLU A 221 -7.07 -16.61 -19.34
N ARG A 222 -7.61 -15.57 -18.67
CA ARG A 222 -7.29 -14.17 -18.98
C ARG A 222 -5.85 -13.80 -18.61
N TRP A 223 -5.30 -14.42 -17.56
CA TRP A 223 -3.88 -14.26 -17.25
C TRP A 223 -3.01 -14.86 -18.35
N GLY A 224 -3.41 -16.01 -18.91
CA GLY A 224 -2.74 -16.63 -20.05
C GLY A 224 -2.83 -15.77 -21.31
N ASP A 225 -4.01 -15.24 -21.60
CA ASP A 225 -4.24 -14.35 -22.76
C ASP A 225 -3.43 -13.06 -22.62
N LEU A 226 -3.40 -12.46 -21.41
CA LEU A 226 -2.58 -11.29 -21.13
C LEU A 226 -1.09 -11.56 -21.35
N GLY A 227 -0.59 -12.69 -20.82
CA GLY A 227 0.82 -13.05 -20.98
C GLY A 227 1.23 -13.24 -22.44
N ARG A 228 0.41 -13.95 -23.23
CA ARG A 228 0.62 -14.09 -24.68
C ARG A 228 0.61 -12.74 -25.40
N ALA A 229 -0.35 -11.88 -25.07
CA ALA A 229 -0.45 -10.58 -25.70
C ALA A 229 0.74 -9.65 -25.37
N LEU A 230 1.29 -9.72 -24.15
CA LEU A 230 2.53 -9.02 -23.77
C LEU A 230 3.74 -9.59 -24.51
N GLU A 231 3.80 -10.92 -24.69
CA GLU A 231 4.83 -11.53 -25.52
C GLU A 231 4.75 -11.09 -26.98
N ASP A 232 3.57 -11.18 -27.58
CA ASP A 232 3.36 -10.91 -29.02
C ASP A 232 3.56 -9.43 -29.35
N ARG A 233 3.07 -8.52 -28.50
CA ARG A 233 3.14 -7.08 -28.72
C ARG A 233 4.47 -6.47 -28.33
N ASP A 234 4.99 -6.83 -27.16
CA ASP A 234 6.13 -6.17 -26.53
C ASP A 234 7.39 -7.04 -26.52
N GLY A 235 7.29 -8.29 -26.92
CA GLY A 235 8.38 -9.26 -26.84
C GLY A 235 8.75 -9.66 -25.41
N ALA A 236 7.84 -9.42 -24.45
CA ALA A 236 8.08 -9.63 -23.03
C ALA A 236 8.26 -11.11 -22.68
N ASP A 237 9.20 -11.40 -21.79
CA ASP A 237 9.19 -12.65 -21.05
C ASP A 237 8.35 -12.50 -19.78
N VAL A 238 7.60 -13.55 -19.41
CA VAL A 238 6.61 -13.52 -18.32
C VAL A 238 7.09 -14.34 -17.15
N VAL A 239 6.96 -13.78 -15.93
CA VAL A 239 7.22 -14.49 -14.68
C VAL A 239 5.94 -14.57 -13.85
N VAL A 240 5.59 -15.79 -13.42
CA VAL A 240 4.40 -16.05 -12.61
C VAL A 240 4.84 -16.61 -11.25
N PRO A 241 4.79 -15.83 -10.17
CA PRO A 241 5.16 -16.30 -8.84
C PRO A 241 4.13 -17.29 -8.28
N VAL A 242 4.64 -18.31 -7.57
CA VAL A 242 3.81 -19.25 -6.84
C VAL A 242 3.23 -18.59 -5.60
N GLY A 243 1.90 -18.55 -5.54
CA GLY A 243 1.13 -18.00 -4.42
C GLY A 243 0.61 -19.08 -3.46
N SER A 244 -0.63 -18.90 -2.99
CA SER A 244 -1.30 -19.82 -2.06
C SER A 244 -1.66 -21.16 -2.69
N ASP A 245 -2.07 -21.16 -3.97
CA ASP A 245 -2.25 -22.36 -4.78
C ASP A 245 -0.93 -22.66 -5.57
N PRO A 246 -0.18 -23.71 -5.21
CA PRO A 246 1.09 -24.01 -5.86
C PRO A 246 0.96 -24.33 -7.36
N GLU A 247 -0.20 -24.80 -7.81
CA GLU A 247 -0.42 -25.21 -9.19
C GLU A 247 -0.91 -24.06 -10.08
N GLN A 248 -1.50 -23.03 -9.51
CA GLN A 248 -2.06 -21.91 -10.27
C GLN A 248 -1.00 -21.25 -11.16
N ALA A 249 0.16 -20.94 -10.60
CA ALA A 249 1.27 -20.34 -11.37
C ALA A 249 1.67 -21.23 -12.56
N SER A 250 1.71 -22.55 -12.37
CA SER A 250 2.02 -23.50 -13.43
C SER A 250 0.92 -23.60 -14.49
N ARG A 251 -0.36 -23.49 -14.08
CA ARG A 251 -1.48 -23.45 -15.04
C ARG A 251 -1.42 -22.18 -15.87
N VAL A 252 -1.26 -21.02 -15.24
CA VAL A 252 -1.14 -19.73 -15.94
C VAL A 252 0.06 -19.72 -16.88
N ALA A 253 1.24 -20.14 -16.42
CA ALA A 253 2.44 -20.21 -17.26
C ALA A 253 2.25 -21.11 -18.49
N ARG A 254 1.53 -22.23 -18.37
CA ARG A 254 1.19 -23.09 -19.51
C ARG A 254 0.25 -22.40 -20.50
N PHE A 255 -0.69 -21.56 -20.02
CA PHE A 255 -1.56 -20.78 -20.91
C PHE A 255 -0.77 -19.69 -21.66
N VAL A 256 0.23 -19.08 -21.03
CA VAL A 256 1.11 -18.10 -21.67
C VAL A 256 1.96 -18.77 -22.74
N GLY A 257 2.68 -19.86 -22.41
CA GLY A 257 3.52 -20.60 -23.35
C GLY A 257 4.98 -20.71 -22.92
N ASP A 258 5.86 -20.97 -23.89
CA ASP A 258 7.28 -21.28 -23.63
C ASP A 258 8.10 -20.12 -23.05
N ARG A 259 7.62 -18.91 -23.13
CA ARG A 259 8.27 -17.71 -22.60
C ARG A 259 7.84 -17.38 -21.17
N ALA A 260 6.99 -18.19 -20.58
CA ALA A 260 6.58 -18.02 -19.20
C ALA A 260 7.47 -18.85 -18.26
N ARG A 261 7.87 -18.24 -17.17
CA ARG A 261 8.62 -18.87 -16.08
C ARG A 261 7.83 -18.81 -14.79
N VAL A 262 7.72 -19.95 -14.11
CA VAL A 262 7.22 -20.01 -12.74
C VAL A 262 8.33 -19.60 -11.77
N TRP A 263 8.07 -18.56 -10.96
CA TRP A 263 8.94 -18.22 -9.84
C TRP A 263 8.55 -19.05 -8.62
N PRO A 264 9.47 -19.84 -8.05
CA PRO A 264 9.14 -20.74 -6.95
C PRO A 264 8.77 -19.98 -5.68
N ARG A 265 8.01 -20.60 -4.82
CA ARG A 265 7.67 -20.07 -3.50
C ARG A 265 8.95 -19.91 -2.65
N GLY A 266 9.08 -18.77 -2.00
CA GLY A 266 10.20 -18.43 -1.12
C GLY A 266 9.74 -17.43 -0.06
N SER A 267 10.67 -16.71 0.56
CA SER A 267 10.38 -15.62 1.47
C SER A 267 9.78 -14.41 0.73
N LEU A 268 9.14 -13.50 1.46
CA LEU A 268 8.67 -12.24 0.87
C LEU A 268 9.81 -11.39 0.35
N ARG A 269 10.98 -11.46 0.97
CA ARG A 269 12.17 -10.73 0.55
C ARG A 269 12.73 -11.28 -0.77
N GLU A 270 12.71 -12.60 -0.98
CA GLU A 270 13.06 -13.22 -2.29
C GLU A 270 12.08 -12.80 -3.38
N LEU A 271 10.77 -12.75 -3.08
CA LEU A 271 9.76 -12.24 -4.01
C LEU A 271 9.97 -10.75 -4.30
N ALA A 272 10.22 -9.94 -3.28
CA ALA A 272 10.50 -8.50 -3.44
C ALA A 272 11.76 -8.27 -4.31
N ALA A 273 12.82 -9.04 -4.09
CA ALA A 273 14.02 -8.98 -4.91
C ALA A 273 13.74 -9.36 -6.38
N ALA A 274 12.94 -10.40 -6.62
CA ALA A 274 12.52 -10.77 -7.97
C ALA A 274 11.67 -9.67 -8.63
N LEU A 275 10.68 -9.14 -7.92
CA LEU A 275 9.83 -8.06 -8.40
C LEU A 275 10.62 -6.79 -8.71
N SER A 276 11.72 -6.51 -7.99
CA SER A 276 12.59 -5.35 -8.29
C SER A 276 13.28 -5.44 -9.68
N CYS A 277 13.28 -6.62 -10.29
CA CYS A 277 13.80 -6.84 -11.64
C CYS A 277 12.73 -6.64 -12.73
N ALA A 278 11.47 -6.48 -12.38
CA ALA A 278 10.37 -6.36 -13.34
C ALA A 278 10.38 -5.00 -14.05
N ASP A 279 9.93 -4.99 -15.30
CA ASP A 279 9.62 -3.78 -16.04
C ASP A 279 8.17 -3.36 -15.83
N ILE A 280 7.30 -4.36 -15.56
CA ILE A 280 5.91 -4.18 -15.19
C ILE A 280 5.44 -5.34 -14.31
N ALA A 281 4.50 -5.07 -13.40
CA ALA A 281 3.78 -6.10 -12.67
C ALA A 281 2.27 -5.89 -12.78
N VAL A 282 1.52 -6.96 -13.03
CA VAL A 282 0.06 -6.94 -13.12
C VAL A 282 -0.51 -7.92 -12.08
N GLY A 283 -1.52 -7.50 -11.34
CA GLY A 283 -2.11 -8.35 -10.31
C GLY A 283 -3.42 -7.80 -9.76
N ALA A 284 -4.11 -8.61 -8.96
CA ALA A 284 -5.24 -8.13 -8.18
C ALA A 284 -4.77 -7.22 -7.01
N ASP A 285 -5.72 -6.57 -6.33
CA ASP A 285 -5.47 -5.81 -5.10
C ASP A 285 -4.98 -6.74 -3.96
N THR A 286 -3.67 -7.00 -3.98
CA THR A 286 -2.99 -7.91 -3.04
C THR A 286 -1.63 -7.37 -2.61
N GLY A 287 -1.10 -7.89 -1.49
CA GLY A 287 0.19 -7.49 -0.95
C GLY A 287 1.36 -7.61 -1.95
N PRO A 288 1.53 -8.72 -2.68
CA PRO A 288 2.61 -8.87 -3.66
C PRO A 288 2.67 -7.77 -4.72
N LEU A 289 1.53 -7.31 -5.24
CA LEU A 289 1.54 -6.22 -6.21
C LEU A 289 1.93 -4.88 -5.58
N ARG A 290 1.55 -4.66 -4.31
CA ARG A 290 1.99 -3.48 -3.53
C ARG A 290 3.49 -3.49 -3.26
N ILE A 291 4.11 -4.67 -3.11
CA ILE A 291 5.59 -4.80 -3.04
C ILE A 291 6.20 -4.22 -4.32
N ALA A 292 5.72 -4.64 -5.50
CA ALA A 292 6.22 -4.14 -6.78
C ALA A 292 6.10 -2.61 -6.88
N ALA A 293 4.92 -2.07 -6.54
CA ALA A 293 4.70 -0.62 -6.54
C ALA A 293 5.65 0.13 -5.61
N THR A 294 5.87 -0.38 -4.39
CA THR A 294 6.78 0.23 -3.41
C THR A 294 8.26 0.16 -3.84
N LEU A 295 8.61 -0.80 -4.68
CA LEU A 295 9.94 -0.91 -5.30
C LEU A 295 10.10 0.02 -6.51
N GLY A 296 9.07 0.78 -6.87
CA GLY A 296 9.08 1.69 -8.02
C GLY A 296 8.82 1.00 -9.36
N VAL A 297 8.40 -0.25 -9.34
CA VAL A 297 8.01 -0.98 -10.55
C VAL A 297 6.61 -0.52 -10.97
N PRO A 298 6.39 -0.12 -12.23
CA PRO A 298 5.05 0.17 -12.74
C PRO A 298 4.11 -1.01 -12.52
N THR A 299 2.91 -0.74 -12.05
CA THR A 299 1.91 -1.79 -11.78
C THR A 299 0.58 -1.49 -12.43
N VAL A 300 -0.14 -2.56 -12.84
CA VAL A 300 -1.57 -2.50 -13.16
C VAL A 300 -2.32 -3.33 -12.14
N MET A 301 -3.09 -2.67 -11.30
CA MET A 301 -3.83 -3.29 -10.19
C MET A 301 -5.30 -3.45 -10.54
N LEU A 302 -5.80 -4.69 -10.41
CA LEU A 302 -7.18 -5.05 -10.71
C LEU A 302 -8.02 -5.03 -9.42
N PHE A 303 -9.01 -4.16 -9.38
CA PHE A 303 -9.89 -3.98 -8.23
C PHE A 303 -11.25 -4.64 -8.47
N GLY A 304 -11.64 -5.48 -7.52
CA GLY A 304 -12.95 -6.10 -7.45
C GLY A 304 -13.83 -5.45 -6.37
N PRO A 305 -14.00 -6.09 -5.19
CA PRO A 305 -14.87 -5.58 -4.13
C PRO A 305 -14.35 -4.30 -3.47
N ALA A 306 -13.03 -4.14 -3.37
CA ALA A 306 -12.42 -2.93 -2.81
C ALA A 306 -12.51 -1.75 -3.80
N TRP A 307 -12.61 -0.53 -3.27
CA TRP A 307 -12.64 0.69 -4.07
C TRP A 307 -11.23 1.20 -4.38
N HIS A 308 -10.92 1.35 -5.67
CA HIS A 308 -9.59 1.79 -6.10
C HIS A 308 -9.23 3.20 -5.62
N GLY A 309 -10.20 4.12 -5.49
CA GLY A 309 -9.97 5.47 -4.98
C GLY A 309 -9.44 5.48 -3.55
N ARG A 310 -9.70 4.41 -2.78
CA ARG A 310 -9.24 4.25 -1.39
C ARG A 310 -7.98 3.40 -1.27
N TYR A 311 -7.90 2.32 -2.04
CA TYR A 311 -6.83 1.33 -1.90
C TYR A 311 -5.88 1.30 -3.10
N GLY A 312 -6.14 2.10 -4.14
CA GLY A 312 -5.31 2.17 -5.33
C GLY A 312 -3.93 2.76 -5.07
N GLN A 313 -3.02 2.48 -5.98
CA GLN A 313 -1.69 3.08 -5.97
C GLN A 313 -1.74 4.49 -6.61
N PRO A 314 -0.92 5.43 -6.11
CA PRO A 314 -0.80 6.74 -6.75
C PRO A 314 -0.15 6.62 -8.14
N PRO A 315 -0.27 7.64 -9.01
CA PRO A 315 0.52 7.66 -10.23
C PRO A 315 2.02 7.46 -9.95
N PRO A 316 2.76 6.77 -10.84
CA PRO A 316 2.39 6.36 -12.20
C PRO A 316 1.70 4.99 -12.32
N HIS A 317 1.13 4.42 -11.27
CA HIS A 317 0.51 3.10 -11.32
C HIS A 317 -0.91 3.14 -11.91
N GLY A 318 -1.31 2.08 -12.63
CA GLY A 318 -2.66 1.90 -13.17
C GLY A 318 -3.57 1.15 -12.18
N ASN A 319 -4.82 1.59 -12.06
CA ASN A 319 -5.82 0.95 -11.23
C ASN A 319 -7.09 0.74 -12.05
N LEU A 320 -7.50 -0.50 -12.27
CA LEU A 320 -8.69 -0.86 -13.03
C LEU A 320 -9.77 -1.40 -12.09
N GLN A 321 -10.98 -0.90 -12.22
CA GLN A 321 -12.11 -1.25 -11.36
C GLN A 321 -13.15 -2.06 -12.12
N GLY A 322 -13.37 -3.30 -11.72
CA GLY A 322 -14.47 -4.11 -12.25
C GLY A 322 -15.83 -3.69 -11.67
N HIS A 323 -16.83 -3.59 -12.51
CA HIS A 323 -18.17 -3.12 -12.20
C HIS A 323 -18.17 -1.86 -11.32
N PRO A 324 -17.71 -0.70 -11.84
CA PRO A 324 -17.53 0.52 -11.05
C PRO A 324 -18.83 0.97 -10.38
N GLU A 325 -20.00 0.74 -11.01
CA GLU A 325 -21.33 1.09 -10.50
C GLU A 325 -21.95 0.00 -9.59
N CYS A 326 -21.16 -0.96 -9.09
CA CYS A 326 -21.69 -2.05 -8.26
C CYS A 326 -22.35 -1.52 -6.97
N PRO A 327 -23.65 -1.81 -6.73
CA PRO A 327 -24.38 -1.29 -5.58
C PRO A 327 -23.90 -1.86 -4.24
N GLN A 328 -23.17 -2.99 -4.26
CA GLN A 328 -22.57 -3.58 -3.06
C GLN A 328 -21.27 -2.90 -2.63
N ARG A 329 -20.69 -2.04 -3.49
CA ARG A 329 -19.50 -1.27 -3.17
C ARG A 329 -19.89 0.08 -2.59
N VAL A 330 -19.94 0.15 -1.25
CA VAL A 330 -20.28 1.38 -0.54
C VAL A 330 -19.01 2.25 -0.39
N VAL A 331 -18.82 3.16 -1.34
CA VAL A 331 -17.63 4.02 -1.41
C VAL A 331 -17.55 4.97 -0.21
N SER A 332 -18.71 5.49 0.25
CA SER A 332 -18.80 6.44 1.36
C SER A 332 -18.64 5.82 2.75
N ASP A 333 -18.71 4.50 2.86
CA ASP A 333 -18.64 3.79 4.14
C ASP A 333 -17.77 2.53 4.02
N PHE A 334 -16.50 2.64 4.42
CA PHE A 334 -15.53 1.54 4.34
C PHE A 334 -15.85 0.36 5.27
N THR A 335 -16.74 0.51 6.23
CA THR A 335 -17.18 -0.58 7.12
C THR A 335 -18.22 -1.47 6.45
N ARG A 336 -18.81 -1.02 5.35
CA ARG A 336 -19.83 -1.73 4.59
C ARG A 336 -19.25 -2.34 3.30
N GLN A 337 -18.58 -3.47 3.45
CA GLN A 337 -17.96 -4.22 2.35
C GLN A 337 -18.45 -5.68 2.34
N PRO A 338 -19.72 -5.95 1.97
CA PRO A 338 -20.33 -7.29 2.12
C PRO A 338 -19.56 -8.37 1.36
N CYS A 339 -19.12 -8.11 0.14
CA CYS A 339 -18.33 -9.07 -0.64
C CYS A 339 -16.95 -9.36 -0.05
N TRP A 340 -16.34 -8.36 0.60
CA TRP A 340 -15.09 -8.54 1.32
C TRP A 340 -15.28 -9.46 2.53
N TYR A 341 -16.31 -9.22 3.34
CA TYR A 341 -16.56 -10.03 4.54
C TYR A 341 -17.02 -11.44 4.21
N SER A 342 -17.81 -11.64 3.13
CA SER A 342 -18.25 -12.96 2.70
C SER A 342 -17.19 -13.74 1.91
N GLY A 343 -16.18 -13.07 1.34
CA GLY A 343 -15.20 -13.66 0.43
C GLY A 343 -15.74 -13.98 -0.98
N THR A 344 -17.04 -13.76 -1.22
CA THR A 344 -17.76 -14.03 -2.47
C THR A 344 -18.63 -12.86 -2.87
N CYS A 345 -19.06 -12.81 -4.13
CA CYS A 345 -20.00 -11.79 -4.58
C CYS A 345 -21.38 -12.02 -3.95
N THR A 346 -21.94 -10.98 -3.32
CA THR A 346 -23.24 -11.03 -2.63
C THR A 346 -24.42 -10.59 -3.48
N LEU A 347 -24.19 -10.22 -4.76
CA LEU A 347 -25.28 -9.94 -5.69
C LEU A 347 -26.00 -11.22 -6.07
N GLU A 348 -27.33 -11.19 -6.03
CA GLU A 348 -28.21 -12.18 -6.64
C GLU A 348 -28.30 -11.91 -8.16
N ASP A 349 -28.75 -12.89 -8.93
CA ASP A 349 -29.02 -12.77 -10.39
C ASP A 349 -27.82 -12.27 -11.24
N ARG A 350 -26.60 -12.66 -10.89
CA ARG A 350 -25.39 -12.32 -11.65
C ARG A 350 -24.94 -13.44 -12.58
N SER A 351 -24.36 -13.06 -13.71
CA SER A 351 -23.77 -13.98 -14.69
C SER A 351 -22.25 -14.20 -14.47
N TRP A 352 -21.64 -13.54 -13.48
CA TRP A 352 -20.19 -13.60 -13.17
C TRP A 352 -19.93 -14.13 -11.77
N ARG A 353 -18.76 -14.72 -11.55
CA ARG A 353 -18.30 -15.18 -10.22
C ARG A 353 -17.69 -14.03 -9.43
N THR A 354 -16.91 -13.18 -10.10
CA THR A 354 -16.24 -12.04 -9.52
C THR A 354 -16.39 -10.80 -10.41
N CYS A 355 -16.50 -9.62 -9.80
CA CYS A 355 -16.56 -8.37 -10.54
C CYS A 355 -15.27 -8.08 -11.34
N LEU A 356 -14.18 -8.77 -11.10
CA LEU A 356 -12.98 -8.70 -11.93
C LEU A 356 -13.19 -9.22 -13.35
N GLU A 357 -14.22 -10.03 -13.59
CA GLU A 357 -14.57 -10.49 -14.94
C GLU A 357 -15.04 -9.36 -15.88
N ASP A 358 -15.39 -8.19 -15.33
CA ASP A 358 -15.71 -6.98 -16.10
C ASP A 358 -14.46 -6.33 -16.72
N ILE A 359 -13.28 -6.56 -16.14
CA ILE A 359 -12.01 -6.02 -16.65
C ILE A 359 -11.53 -6.92 -17.79
N SER A 360 -11.45 -6.38 -19.02
CA SER A 360 -10.98 -7.12 -20.17
C SER A 360 -9.44 -7.22 -20.23
N VAL A 361 -8.92 -8.15 -21.01
CA VAL A 361 -7.46 -8.25 -21.27
C VAL A 361 -6.98 -7.00 -22.00
N GLU A 362 -7.79 -6.47 -22.91
CA GLU A 362 -7.53 -5.26 -23.68
C GLU A 362 -7.36 -4.02 -22.80
N ASP A 363 -8.18 -3.86 -21.74
CA ASP A 363 -8.06 -2.75 -20.78
C ASP A 363 -6.74 -2.84 -20.00
N VAL A 364 -6.36 -4.05 -19.60
CA VAL A 364 -5.09 -4.29 -18.89
C VAL A 364 -3.91 -3.99 -19.80
N LEU A 365 -3.94 -4.47 -21.05
CA LEU A 365 -2.91 -4.22 -22.05
C LEU A 365 -2.77 -2.75 -22.41
N ALA A 366 -3.90 -2.05 -22.59
CA ALA A 366 -3.88 -0.62 -22.87
C ALA A 366 -3.24 0.17 -21.72
N THR A 367 -3.56 -0.21 -20.48
CA THR A 367 -2.96 0.40 -19.29
C THR A 367 -1.47 0.07 -19.18
N ALA A 368 -1.07 -1.18 -19.44
CA ALA A 368 0.32 -1.64 -19.40
C ALA A 368 1.19 -0.95 -20.45
N ALA A 369 0.63 -0.72 -21.64
CA ALA A 369 1.31 -0.05 -22.75
C ALA A 369 1.89 1.31 -22.37
N VAL A 370 1.15 2.10 -21.59
CA VAL A 370 1.59 3.43 -21.16
C VAL A 370 2.95 3.37 -20.45
N PHE A 371 3.17 2.31 -19.66
CA PHE A 371 4.41 2.16 -18.89
C PHE A 371 5.55 1.53 -19.70
N LEU A 372 5.23 0.59 -20.59
CA LEU A 372 6.23 -0.07 -21.41
C LEU A 372 6.75 0.84 -22.54
N ASP A 373 5.88 1.66 -23.15
CA ASP A 373 6.24 2.61 -24.20
C ASP A 373 7.13 3.75 -23.68
N ASP A 374 6.89 4.24 -22.46
CA ASP A 374 7.72 5.30 -21.84
C ASP A 374 9.13 4.81 -21.53
N ARG A 375 9.29 3.57 -21.07
CA ARG A 375 10.61 2.97 -20.83
C ARG A 375 11.43 2.79 -22.10
N SER A 376 10.81 2.41 -23.19
CA SER A 376 11.50 2.29 -24.47
C SER A 376 12.10 3.63 -24.92
N LYS A 377 11.46 4.74 -24.61
CA LYS A 377 11.97 6.09 -24.90
C LYS A 377 13.15 6.47 -23.99
N GLU A 378 13.10 6.14 -22.68
CA GLU A 378 14.20 6.41 -21.76
C GLU A 378 15.46 5.60 -22.11
N GLU A 379 15.32 4.32 -22.49
CA GLU A 379 16.44 3.50 -22.93
C GLU A 379 17.08 4.01 -24.25
N VAL A 380 16.29 4.53 -25.18
CA VAL A 380 16.78 5.15 -26.42
C VAL A 380 17.59 6.41 -26.10
N VAL A 381 17.08 7.29 -25.23
CA VAL A 381 17.76 8.53 -24.81
C VAL A 381 19.09 8.22 -24.12
N VAL A 382 19.12 7.20 -23.24
CA VAL A 382 20.36 6.80 -22.54
C VAL A 382 21.38 6.21 -23.50
N ARG A 383 20.95 5.42 -24.50
CA ARG A 383 21.85 4.89 -25.54
C ARG A 383 22.40 5.99 -26.45
N GLU A 384 21.58 6.94 -26.87
CA GLU A 384 22.04 8.09 -27.67
C GLU A 384 23.01 8.98 -26.91
N ALA A 385 22.76 9.25 -25.62
CA ALA A 385 23.68 10.00 -24.76
C ALA A 385 25.03 9.28 -24.57
N SER A 386 25.02 7.94 -24.51
CA SER A 386 26.23 7.13 -24.38
C SER A 386 27.05 7.08 -25.67
N ILE A 387 26.42 7.21 -26.84
CA ILE A 387 27.09 7.23 -28.15
C ILE A 387 27.76 8.60 -28.40
N HIS A 388 27.19 9.69 -27.88
CA HIS A 388 27.72 11.04 -28.09
C HIS A 388 28.72 11.48 -26.99
N GLY A 389 28.80 10.75 -25.86
CA GLY A 389 29.74 11.02 -24.76
C GLY A 389 31.12 10.36 -24.89
N GLY A 390 31.36 9.58 -25.95
CA GLY A 390 32.60 8.82 -26.17
C GLY A 390 33.61 9.45 -27.12
N ALA A 391 33.41 10.70 -27.56
CA ALA A 391 34.33 11.43 -28.42
C ALA A 391 34.76 12.76 -27.73
N GLY A 392 35.63 12.67 -26.76
CA GLY A 392 36.23 13.81 -26.08
C GLY A 392 37.56 13.42 -25.47
#